data_3d39b1bc7bc8885238ea8fee0436bc58
#
_entry.id   3d39b1bc7bc8885238ea8fee0436bc58
#
_cell.length_a   1.000
_cell.length_b   1.000
_cell.length_c   1.000
_cell.angle_alpha   90.00
_cell.angle_beta   90.00
_cell.angle_gamma   90.00
#
_symmetry.space_group_name_H-M   'P 1'
#
loop_
_entity.id
_entity.type
_entity.pdbx_description
1 polymer ?
#
loop_
_entity_poly.entity_id
_entity_poly.type
_entity_poly.pdbx_seq_one_letter_code
_entity_poly.pdbx_strand_id
1 'polypeptide(L)'
;MQTIKTQLDMIDKIYHIADVHVRNVKRHKEYNLVFKRLYSYIKKTKTSNSLIYVAGDIVHAKTDMSPELINMVSEFFKELADLAPTIVITGNHDCNLNNSYRLDALSPIIRALNHQNLHYLKDNGIYCISGVHFNVMSVFDKPIDYIKASDFEGDYKIALHHGSVHNASTDAGFTLSNTHVTTEMFKGHDLSLLGDIHKPQFLDEEKTMA
;
A
#
# COMPACT_ATOMS: atom_id res chain seq x y z
N MET A 1 -12.83 1.57 14.23
CA MET A 1 -12.13 2.74 13.66
C MET A 1 -10.95 3.11 14.54
N GLN A 2 -9.78 3.32 13.95
CA GLN A 2 -8.54 3.71 14.64
C GLN A 2 -8.06 5.06 14.11
N THR A 3 -7.72 6.00 14.99
CA THR A 3 -7.14 7.29 14.57
C THR A 3 -5.62 7.21 14.59
N ILE A 4 -4.99 7.57 13.48
CA ILE A 4 -3.54 7.69 13.35
C ILE A 4 -3.18 9.17 13.44
N LYS A 5 -2.35 9.49 14.43
CA LYS A 5 -1.86 10.86 14.62
C LYS A 5 -0.68 11.12 13.68
N THR A 6 -0.79 12.14 12.88
CA THR A 6 0.27 12.68 12.01
C THR A 6 0.43 14.18 12.24
N GLN A 7 1.41 14.78 11.57
CA GLN A 7 1.62 16.23 11.58
C GLN A 7 0.81 16.95 10.48
N LEU A 8 -0.05 16.22 9.74
CA LEU A 8 -0.84 16.78 8.65
C LEU A 8 -2.10 17.46 9.19
N ASP A 9 -2.35 18.67 8.80
CA ASP A 9 -3.62 19.36 9.06
C ASP A 9 -4.74 18.84 8.16
N MET A 10 -4.40 18.52 6.91
CA MET A 10 -5.26 17.92 5.90
C MET A 10 -4.42 17.04 4.97
N ILE A 11 -5.04 16.33 4.04
CA ILE A 11 -4.34 15.61 2.97
C ILE A 11 -4.73 16.24 1.64
N ASP A 12 -3.78 16.86 0.94
CA ASP A 12 -3.98 17.49 -0.36
C ASP A 12 -3.31 16.71 -1.51
N LYS A 13 -2.42 15.78 -1.18
CA LYS A 13 -1.70 14.95 -2.16
C LYS A 13 -1.35 13.58 -1.58
N ILE A 14 -1.57 12.54 -2.36
CA ILE A 14 -1.14 11.18 -2.04
C ILE A 14 -0.16 10.70 -3.12
N TYR A 15 1.01 10.21 -2.68
CA TYR A 15 1.93 9.46 -3.53
C TYR A 15 1.62 7.98 -3.39
N HIS A 16 1.08 7.37 -4.43
CA HIS A 16 0.74 5.95 -4.46
C HIS A 16 1.90 5.15 -5.06
N ILE A 17 2.46 4.23 -4.30
CA ILE A 17 3.57 3.34 -4.65
C ILE A 17 3.09 1.91 -4.45
N ALA A 18 3.27 1.03 -5.43
CA ALA A 18 2.88 -0.37 -5.35
C ALA A 18 3.95 -1.27 -5.95
N ASP A 19 3.94 -2.55 -5.58
CA ASP A 19 4.60 -3.65 -6.29
C ASP A 19 6.11 -3.42 -6.50
N VAL A 20 6.81 -3.05 -5.44
CA VAL A 20 8.26 -2.75 -5.47
C VAL A 20 9.09 -3.99 -5.74
N HIS A 21 8.71 -5.14 -5.16
CA HIS A 21 9.31 -6.45 -5.35
C HIS A 21 10.84 -6.47 -5.24
N VAL A 22 11.38 -5.91 -4.15
CA VAL A 22 12.83 -5.96 -3.91
C VAL A 22 13.29 -7.41 -3.88
N ARG A 23 14.17 -7.76 -4.81
CA ARG A 23 14.71 -9.12 -4.97
C ARG A 23 15.95 -9.32 -4.13
N ASN A 24 16.10 -10.52 -3.55
CA ASN A 24 17.29 -10.87 -2.81
C ASN A 24 18.53 -10.86 -3.72
N VAL A 25 19.56 -10.13 -3.32
CA VAL A 25 20.91 -10.04 -3.95
C VAL A 25 20.90 -9.64 -5.44
N LYS A 26 19.73 -9.42 -6.06
CA LYS A 26 19.61 -9.11 -7.49
C LYS A 26 19.17 -7.67 -7.72
N ARG A 27 19.81 -6.99 -8.69
CA ARG A 27 19.42 -5.66 -9.17
C ARG A 27 19.45 -4.56 -8.11
N HIS A 28 20.17 -4.72 -7.00
CA HIS A 28 20.21 -3.75 -5.92
C HIS A 28 20.73 -2.36 -6.37
N LYS A 29 21.66 -2.32 -7.33
CA LYS A 29 22.13 -1.04 -7.92
C LYS A 29 20.99 -0.31 -8.66
N GLU A 30 20.14 -1.06 -9.35
CA GLU A 30 19.01 -0.50 -10.10
C GLU A 30 17.92 0.00 -9.13
N TYR A 31 17.57 -0.78 -8.10
CA TYR A 31 16.65 -0.33 -7.05
C TYR A 31 17.14 0.97 -6.40
N ASN A 32 18.41 1.02 -6.00
CA ASN A 32 18.98 2.23 -5.40
C ASN A 32 18.89 3.46 -6.34
N LEU A 33 19.07 3.27 -7.64
CA LEU A 33 18.93 4.35 -8.62
C LEU A 33 17.47 4.81 -8.72
N VAL A 34 16.52 3.87 -8.80
CA VAL A 34 15.10 4.17 -8.91
C VAL A 34 14.59 4.84 -7.63
N PHE A 35 14.98 4.34 -6.46
CA PHE A 35 14.59 4.92 -5.18
C PHE A 35 15.13 6.36 -5.03
N LYS A 36 16.38 6.63 -5.39
CA LYS A 36 16.92 7.99 -5.39
C LYS A 36 16.13 8.94 -6.29
N ARG A 37 15.68 8.47 -7.46
CA ARG A 37 14.83 9.25 -8.37
C ARG A 37 13.45 9.51 -7.73
N LEU A 38 12.85 8.49 -7.13
CA LEU A 38 11.58 8.59 -6.41
C LEU A 38 11.66 9.62 -5.28
N TYR A 39 12.66 9.51 -4.40
CA TYR A 39 12.84 10.45 -3.29
C TYR A 39 13.05 11.89 -3.79
N SER A 40 13.87 12.06 -4.83
CA SER A 40 14.11 13.38 -5.43
C SER A 40 12.80 13.95 -6.02
N TYR A 41 11.99 13.13 -6.67
CA TYR A 41 10.70 13.54 -7.20
C TYR A 41 9.72 13.95 -6.10
N ILE A 42 9.55 13.11 -5.07
CA ILE A 42 8.70 13.42 -3.93
C ILE A 42 9.18 14.71 -3.24
N LYS A 43 10.48 14.82 -2.94
CA LYS A 43 11.07 16.00 -2.30
C LYS A 43 10.78 17.30 -3.08
N LYS A 44 10.80 17.23 -4.42
CA LYS A 44 10.56 18.39 -5.30
C LYS A 44 9.08 18.76 -5.39
N THR A 45 8.18 17.77 -5.28
CA THR A 45 6.75 17.95 -5.63
C THR A 45 5.80 17.87 -4.44
N LYS A 46 6.29 17.47 -3.25
CA LYS A 46 5.46 17.39 -2.05
C LYS A 46 5.05 18.75 -1.54
N THR A 47 3.90 18.78 -0.90
CA THR A 47 3.41 19.88 -0.07
C THR A 47 3.68 19.57 1.41
N SER A 48 3.33 20.47 2.32
CA SER A 48 3.29 20.20 3.76
C SER A 48 2.24 19.16 4.15
N ASN A 49 1.25 18.93 3.28
CA ASN A 49 0.07 18.08 3.50
C ASN A 49 0.08 16.82 2.61
N SER A 50 1.25 16.40 2.18
CA SER A 50 1.41 15.18 1.38
C SER A 50 1.47 13.94 2.25
N LEU A 51 0.79 12.88 1.82
CA LEU A 51 0.83 11.53 2.36
C LEU A 51 1.49 10.59 1.35
N ILE A 52 2.28 9.64 1.82
CA ILE A 52 2.79 8.55 0.98
C ILE A 52 2.02 7.28 1.32
N TYR A 53 1.52 6.60 0.33
CA TYR A 53 0.87 5.30 0.45
C TYR A 53 1.66 4.23 -0.30
N VAL A 54 1.96 3.14 0.38
CA VAL A 54 2.68 1.98 -0.17
C VAL A 54 1.75 0.78 -0.14
N ALA A 55 1.32 0.36 -1.31
CA ALA A 55 0.24 -0.61 -1.52
C ALA A 55 0.70 -2.08 -1.49
N GLY A 56 1.70 -2.44 -0.68
CA GLY A 56 2.15 -3.82 -0.52
C GLY A 56 3.16 -4.29 -1.57
N ASP A 57 3.51 -5.57 -1.50
CA ASP A 57 4.49 -6.28 -2.33
C ASP A 57 5.86 -5.58 -2.38
N ILE A 58 6.37 -5.27 -1.18
CA ILE A 58 7.66 -4.62 -1.02
C ILE A 58 8.80 -5.60 -1.27
N VAL A 59 8.68 -6.83 -0.76
CA VAL A 59 9.67 -7.88 -1.01
C VAL A 59 9.16 -8.85 -2.09
N HIS A 60 10.08 -9.39 -2.88
CA HIS A 60 9.71 -10.36 -3.91
C HIS A 60 9.39 -11.75 -3.31
N ALA A 61 10.03 -12.11 -2.20
CA ALA A 61 9.82 -13.39 -1.55
C ALA A 61 10.04 -13.28 -0.03
N LYS A 62 8.96 -13.45 0.73
CA LYS A 62 8.91 -13.34 2.20
C LYS A 62 9.88 -14.25 2.97
N THR A 63 10.34 -15.32 2.35
CA THR A 63 11.24 -16.31 2.98
C THR A 63 12.68 -16.19 2.50
N ASP A 64 12.97 -15.32 1.53
CA ASP A 64 14.31 -15.13 0.96
C ASP A 64 14.79 -13.70 1.29
N MET A 65 15.22 -13.51 2.55
CA MET A 65 15.53 -12.21 3.14
C MET A 65 17.00 -12.17 3.58
N SER A 66 17.89 -11.67 2.71
CA SER A 66 19.28 -11.42 3.10
C SER A 66 19.42 -10.13 3.92
N PRO A 67 20.52 -9.97 4.69
CA PRO A 67 20.83 -8.73 5.39
C PRO A 67 20.82 -7.50 4.48
N GLU A 68 21.31 -7.63 3.25
CA GLU A 68 21.35 -6.55 2.25
C GLU A 68 19.94 -6.15 1.82
N LEU A 69 19.04 -7.12 1.63
CA LEU A 69 17.64 -6.85 1.30
C LEU A 69 16.93 -6.16 2.47
N ILE A 70 17.10 -6.68 3.69
CA ILE A 70 16.53 -6.08 4.90
C ILE A 70 16.99 -4.63 5.05
N ASN A 71 18.29 -4.37 4.87
CA ASN A 71 18.83 -3.02 4.92
C ASN A 71 18.22 -2.13 3.84
N MET A 72 18.10 -2.60 2.61
CA MET A 72 17.52 -1.83 1.49
C MET A 72 16.05 -1.47 1.76
N VAL A 73 15.26 -2.41 2.24
CA VAL A 73 13.84 -2.16 2.59
C VAL A 73 13.73 -1.22 3.79
N SER A 74 14.61 -1.35 4.77
CA SER A 74 14.67 -0.45 5.93
C SER A 74 14.98 0.98 5.51
N GLU A 75 16.00 1.17 4.68
CA GLU A 75 16.35 2.49 4.11
C GLU A 75 15.20 3.06 3.26
N PHE A 76 14.56 2.22 2.45
CA PHE A 76 13.41 2.62 1.62
C PHE A 76 12.28 3.21 2.48
N PHE A 77 11.86 2.51 3.52
CA PHE A 77 10.82 3.00 4.42
C PHE A 77 11.24 4.23 5.21
N LYS A 78 12.50 4.25 5.70
CA LYS A 78 13.02 5.39 6.43
C LYS A 78 13.03 6.65 5.58
N GLU A 79 13.57 6.60 4.38
CA GLU A 79 13.63 7.74 3.46
C GLU A 79 12.23 8.26 3.08
N LEU A 80 11.26 7.38 2.84
CA LEU A 80 9.88 7.79 2.60
C LEU A 80 9.28 8.49 3.83
N ALA A 81 9.43 7.94 5.02
CA ALA A 81 8.91 8.48 6.26
C ALA A 81 9.58 9.80 6.69
N ASP A 82 10.86 9.99 6.31
CA ASP A 82 11.55 11.28 6.46
C ASP A 82 11.00 12.36 5.51
N LEU A 83 10.45 11.96 4.37
CA LEU A 83 9.88 12.89 3.39
C LEU A 83 8.45 13.33 3.75
N ALA A 84 7.59 12.40 4.16
CA ALA A 84 6.20 12.66 4.54
C ALA A 84 5.64 11.49 5.38
N PRO A 85 4.53 11.69 6.11
CA PRO A 85 3.82 10.57 6.72
C PRO A 85 3.54 9.49 5.69
N THR A 86 3.89 8.25 6.04
CA THR A 86 3.86 7.10 5.15
C THR A 86 3.00 6.01 5.76
N ILE A 87 1.97 5.58 5.04
CA ILE A 87 1.14 4.42 5.37
C ILE A 87 1.50 3.26 4.44
N VAL A 88 1.53 2.06 5.00
CA VAL A 88 1.91 0.83 4.28
C VAL A 88 0.86 -0.22 4.56
N ILE A 89 0.41 -0.93 3.53
CA ILE A 89 -0.37 -2.17 3.68
C ILE A 89 0.46 -3.38 3.27
N THR A 90 -0.01 -4.57 3.59
CA THR A 90 0.66 -5.83 3.25
C THR A 90 0.26 -6.28 1.85
N GLY A 91 1.22 -6.77 1.05
CA GLY A 91 0.96 -7.52 -0.17
C GLY A 91 1.10 -9.03 0.03
N ASN A 92 0.67 -9.81 -0.95
CA ASN A 92 0.70 -11.28 -0.88
C ASN A 92 2.14 -11.85 -0.93
N HIS A 93 3.10 -11.14 -1.50
CA HIS A 93 4.52 -11.50 -1.46
C HIS A 93 5.17 -11.19 -0.11
N ASP A 94 4.64 -10.25 0.66
CA ASP A 94 5.17 -9.87 1.97
C ASP A 94 4.76 -10.85 3.08
N CYS A 95 3.70 -11.64 2.91
CA CYS A 95 3.10 -12.46 3.96
C CYS A 95 2.76 -13.90 3.51
N ASN A 96 2.45 -14.77 4.47
CA ASN A 96 1.96 -16.11 4.20
C ASN A 96 0.43 -16.16 4.33
N LEU A 97 -0.27 -16.11 3.20
CA LEU A 97 -1.74 -16.14 3.17
C LEU A 97 -2.34 -17.44 3.73
N ASN A 98 -1.59 -18.55 3.68
CA ASN A 98 -2.06 -19.82 4.21
C ASN A 98 -1.87 -19.97 5.73
N ASN A 99 -1.15 -19.04 6.37
CA ASN A 99 -0.92 -19.04 7.81
C ASN A 99 -0.71 -17.61 8.32
N SER A 100 -1.81 -16.95 8.66
CA SER A 100 -1.84 -15.57 9.17
C SER A 100 -1.18 -15.40 10.55
N TYR A 101 -0.95 -16.49 11.30
CA TYR A 101 -0.22 -16.44 12.58
C TYR A 101 1.30 -16.25 12.39
N ARG A 102 1.83 -16.53 11.21
CA ARG A 102 3.24 -16.24 10.91
C ARG A 102 3.46 -14.76 10.74
N LEU A 103 4.61 -14.29 11.20
CA LEU A 103 5.03 -12.92 10.90
C LEU A 103 5.19 -12.74 9.38
N ASP A 104 4.72 -11.60 8.88
CA ASP A 104 5.07 -11.12 7.55
C ASP A 104 6.48 -10.54 7.52
N ALA A 105 7.01 -10.30 6.34
CA ALA A 105 8.37 -9.80 6.14
C ALA A 105 8.55 -8.35 6.62
N LEU A 106 7.48 -7.55 6.61
CA LEU A 106 7.53 -6.12 6.89
C LEU A 106 7.43 -5.79 8.38
N SER A 107 6.62 -6.53 9.14
CA SER A 107 6.40 -6.29 10.57
C SER A 107 7.69 -6.14 11.40
N PRO A 108 8.70 -7.01 11.27
CA PRO A 108 9.95 -6.88 12.03
C PRO A 108 10.73 -5.63 11.63
N ILE A 109 10.77 -5.31 10.35
CA ILE A 109 11.48 -4.15 9.79
C ILE A 109 10.86 -2.84 10.30
N ILE A 110 9.54 -2.69 10.11
CA ILE A 110 8.81 -1.47 10.50
C ILE A 110 8.87 -1.27 12.01
N ARG A 111 8.72 -2.36 12.80
CA ARG A 111 8.85 -2.30 14.25
C ARG A 111 10.25 -1.89 14.70
N ALA A 112 11.31 -2.41 14.06
CA ALA A 112 12.68 -2.06 14.38
C ALA A 112 13.03 -0.61 14.02
N LEU A 113 12.50 -0.09 12.90
CA LEU A 113 12.65 1.31 12.51
C LEU A 113 12.01 2.26 13.52
N ASN A 114 10.87 1.89 14.09
CA ASN A 114 10.13 2.69 15.08
C ASN A 114 10.03 4.18 14.69
N HIS A 115 9.76 4.44 13.41
CA HIS A 115 9.73 5.80 12.86
C HIS A 115 8.35 6.43 13.07
N GLN A 116 8.29 7.63 13.64
CA GLN A 116 7.04 8.30 14.02
C GLN A 116 6.08 8.57 12.85
N ASN A 117 6.60 8.69 11.62
CA ASN A 117 5.83 8.94 10.41
C ASN A 117 5.59 7.67 9.57
N LEU A 118 5.95 6.48 10.07
CA LEU A 118 5.76 5.22 9.36
C LEU A 118 4.67 4.40 10.05
N HIS A 119 3.56 4.20 9.37
CA HIS A 119 2.37 3.52 9.91
C HIS A 119 2.04 2.29 9.08
N TYR A 120 2.06 1.12 9.71
CA TYR A 120 1.73 -0.15 9.07
C TYR A 120 0.27 -0.52 9.34
N LEU A 121 -0.57 -0.44 8.31
CA LEU A 121 -2.00 -0.74 8.36
C LEU A 121 -2.22 -2.17 7.89
N LYS A 122 -1.90 -3.13 8.75
CA LYS A 122 -1.92 -4.54 8.40
C LYS A 122 -3.32 -5.15 8.40
N ASP A 123 -4.14 -4.74 9.37
CA ASP A 123 -5.42 -5.38 9.64
C ASP A 123 -6.56 -4.71 8.85
N ASN A 124 -7.58 -5.49 8.52
CA ASN A 124 -8.82 -4.99 7.94
C ASN A 124 -9.47 -3.97 8.89
N GLY A 125 -9.88 -2.82 8.37
CA GLY A 125 -10.46 -1.79 9.23
C GLY A 125 -10.42 -0.38 8.67
N ILE A 126 -11.01 0.54 9.43
CA ILE A 126 -11.05 1.96 9.09
C ILE A 126 -10.00 2.72 9.91
N TYR A 127 -9.12 3.40 9.22
CA TYR A 127 -8.05 4.24 9.80
C TYR A 127 -8.28 5.69 9.41
N CYS A 128 -8.42 6.57 10.40
CA CYS A 128 -8.64 7.99 10.17
C CYS A 128 -7.32 8.76 10.30
N ILE A 129 -6.97 9.53 9.25
CA ILE A 129 -5.79 10.41 9.21
C ILE A 129 -6.27 11.77 8.72
N SER A 130 -6.16 12.79 9.58
CA SER A 130 -6.50 14.18 9.22
C SER A 130 -7.88 14.32 8.54
N GLY A 131 -8.88 13.62 9.08
CA GLY A 131 -10.27 13.64 8.58
C GLY A 131 -10.56 12.74 7.38
N VAL A 132 -9.54 12.13 6.77
CA VAL A 132 -9.72 11.14 5.69
C VAL A 132 -9.81 9.74 6.28
N HIS A 133 -10.80 8.96 5.84
CA HIS A 133 -11.04 7.58 6.28
C HIS A 133 -10.47 6.59 5.28
N PHE A 134 -9.39 5.93 5.65
CA PHE A 134 -8.76 4.88 4.87
C PHE A 134 -9.36 3.53 5.27
N ASN A 135 -10.09 2.91 4.37
CA ASN A 135 -10.65 1.58 4.53
C ASN A 135 -9.67 0.54 3.99
N VAL A 136 -8.96 -0.12 4.88
CA VAL A 136 -8.02 -1.18 4.52
C VAL A 136 -8.78 -2.49 4.36
N MET A 137 -8.76 -3.03 3.14
CA MET A 137 -9.23 -4.37 2.79
C MET A 137 -8.03 -5.31 2.76
N SER A 138 -7.70 -5.88 3.93
CA SER A 138 -6.46 -6.60 4.15
C SER A 138 -6.38 -7.92 3.37
N VAL A 139 -5.18 -8.26 2.88
CA VAL A 139 -4.90 -9.56 2.24
C VAL A 139 -5.07 -10.76 3.17
N PHE A 140 -5.12 -10.55 4.49
CA PHE A 140 -5.32 -11.60 5.48
C PHE A 140 -6.78 -11.99 5.66
N ASP A 141 -7.72 -11.17 5.18
CA ASP A 141 -9.15 -11.36 5.35
C ASP A 141 -9.81 -11.80 4.04
N LYS A 142 -10.99 -12.37 4.15
CA LYS A 142 -11.78 -12.76 2.98
C LYS A 142 -12.58 -11.55 2.48
N PRO A 143 -12.88 -11.47 1.17
CA PRO A 143 -13.69 -10.38 0.62
C PRO A 143 -15.06 -10.19 1.29
N ILE A 144 -15.63 -11.26 1.87
CA ILE A 144 -16.90 -11.18 2.61
C ILE A 144 -16.80 -10.38 3.92
N ASP A 145 -15.58 -10.28 4.48
CA ASP A 145 -15.31 -9.62 5.74
C ASP A 145 -14.88 -8.15 5.54
N TYR A 146 -14.76 -7.68 4.29
CA TYR A 146 -14.39 -6.30 3.98
C TYR A 146 -15.50 -5.33 4.37
N ILE A 147 -15.12 -4.23 5.01
CA ILE A 147 -16.04 -3.16 5.41
C ILE A 147 -16.45 -2.39 4.15
N LYS A 148 -17.75 -2.21 3.96
CA LYS A 148 -18.27 -1.41 2.84
C LYS A 148 -18.25 0.07 3.19
N ALA A 149 -18.18 0.93 2.18
CA ALA A 149 -18.25 2.37 2.38
C ALA A 149 -19.55 2.84 3.06
N SER A 150 -20.64 2.07 2.90
CA SER A 150 -21.94 2.30 3.58
C SER A 150 -21.94 2.01 5.07
N ASP A 151 -20.95 1.25 5.57
CA ASP A 151 -20.92 0.72 6.93
C ASP A 151 -20.22 1.67 7.92
N PHE A 152 -19.73 2.80 7.44
CA PHE A 152 -19.11 3.84 8.27
C PHE A 152 -19.37 5.24 7.73
N GLU A 153 -19.36 6.22 8.62
CA GLU A 153 -19.51 7.63 8.30
C GLU A 153 -18.15 8.30 8.08
N GLY A 154 -18.11 9.33 7.22
CA GLY A 154 -16.91 10.12 6.94
C GLY A 154 -17.06 10.92 5.65
N ASP A 155 -16.48 12.13 5.63
CA ASP A 155 -16.58 13.06 4.50
C ASP A 155 -15.74 12.60 3.30
N TYR A 156 -14.59 11.95 3.58
CA TYR A 156 -13.70 11.40 2.55
C TYR A 156 -13.36 9.96 2.88
N LYS A 157 -13.68 9.04 1.97
CA LYS A 157 -13.50 7.60 2.10
C LYS A 157 -12.58 7.07 1.01
N ILE A 158 -11.44 6.52 1.39
CA ILE A 158 -10.46 5.95 0.45
C ILE A 158 -10.31 4.46 0.74
N ALA A 159 -10.57 3.60 -0.25
CA ALA A 159 -10.28 2.18 -0.13
C ALA A 159 -8.82 1.90 -0.43
N LEU A 160 -8.18 1.06 0.39
CA LEU A 160 -6.82 0.56 0.20
C LEU A 160 -6.88 -0.96 0.08
N HIS A 161 -6.37 -1.50 -1.02
CA HIS A 161 -6.38 -2.93 -1.24
C HIS A 161 -5.15 -3.38 -2.03
N HIS A 162 -4.66 -4.57 -1.70
CA HIS A 162 -3.66 -5.26 -2.50
C HIS A 162 -4.19 -6.62 -2.90
N GLY A 163 -4.46 -6.81 -4.18
CA GLY A 163 -4.98 -8.06 -4.71
C GLY A 163 -5.63 -7.91 -6.07
N SER A 164 -5.79 -9.04 -6.74
CA SER A 164 -6.35 -9.10 -8.08
C SER A 164 -7.84 -8.73 -8.08
N VAL A 165 -8.19 -7.75 -8.91
CA VAL A 165 -9.57 -7.28 -9.10
C VAL A 165 -10.14 -7.82 -10.41
N HIS A 166 -11.42 -8.21 -10.40
CA HIS A 166 -12.12 -8.70 -11.59
C HIS A 166 -12.09 -7.64 -12.71
N ASN A 167 -11.84 -8.11 -13.93
CA ASN A 167 -11.67 -7.28 -15.14
C ASN A 167 -10.40 -6.41 -15.19
N ALA A 168 -9.50 -6.47 -14.21
CA ALA A 168 -8.19 -5.84 -14.36
C ALA A 168 -7.38 -6.51 -15.48
N SER A 169 -6.64 -5.72 -16.25
CA SER A 169 -5.76 -6.20 -17.32
C SER A 169 -4.33 -6.32 -16.83
N THR A 170 -3.67 -7.43 -17.12
CA THR A 170 -2.24 -7.62 -16.84
C THR A 170 -1.35 -7.00 -17.92
N ASP A 171 -0.06 -6.82 -17.63
CA ASP A 171 0.94 -6.37 -18.63
C ASP A 171 1.03 -7.29 -19.85
N ALA A 172 0.75 -8.59 -19.66
CA ALA A 172 0.73 -9.57 -20.75
C ALA A 172 -0.56 -9.52 -21.59
N GLY A 173 -1.50 -8.59 -21.29
CA GLY A 173 -2.73 -8.38 -22.03
C GLY A 173 -3.88 -9.34 -21.64
N PHE A 174 -3.72 -10.12 -20.56
CA PHE A 174 -4.81 -10.95 -20.06
C PHE A 174 -5.74 -10.15 -19.17
N THR A 175 -7.04 -10.39 -19.27
CA THR A 175 -8.05 -9.85 -18.37
C THR A 175 -8.38 -10.88 -17.28
N LEU A 176 -8.36 -10.45 -16.03
CA LEU A 176 -8.64 -11.32 -14.88
C LEU A 176 -10.14 -11.55 -14.75
N SER A 177 -10.59 -12.79 -14.97
CA SER A 177 -12.01 -13.16 -14.96
C SER A 177 -12.45 -13.97 -13.73
N ASN A 178 -11.51 -14.55 -12.98
CA ASN A 178 -11.81 -15.49 -11.89
C ASN A 178 -11.28 -14.99 -10.54
N THR A 179 -11.55 -13.73 -10.22
CA THR A 179 -11.16 -13.13 -8.94
C THR A 179 -12.40 -12.97 -8.06
N HIS A 180 -12.20 -13.09 -6.73
CA HIS A 180 -13.29 -12.90 -5.75
C HIS A 180 -13.53 -11.42 -5.43
N VAL A 181 -12.57 -10.55 -5.73
CA VAL A 181 -12.70 -9.09 -5.53
C VAL A 181 -13.20 -8.47 -6.82
N THR A 182 -14.26 -7.68 -6.73
CA THR A 182 -14.89 -6.98 -7.85
C THR A 182 -14.91 -5.48 -7.62
N THR A 183 -15.04 -4.69 -8.68
CA THR A 183 -15.16 -3.22 -8.59
C THR A 183 -16.33 -2.77 -7.73
N GLU A 184 -17.39 -3.59 -7.62
CA GLU A 184 -18.55 -3.31 -6.76
C GLU A 184 -18.18 -3.17 -5.27
N MET A 185 -17.12 -3.86 -4.80
CA MET A 185 -16.68 -3.79 -3.41
C MET A 185 -16.09 -2.44 -3.03
N PHE A 186 -15.67 -1.67 -4.02
CA PHE A 186 -15.09 -0.34 -3.83
C PHE A 186 -16.10 0.79 -3.98
N LYS A 187 -17.34 0.50 -4.40
CA LYS A 187 -18.39 1.50 -4.55
C LYS A 187 -18.68 2.28 -3.26
N GLY A 188 -18.91 3.57 -3.40
CA GLY A 188 -19.15 4.49 -2.30
C GLY A 188 -17.89 5.03 -1.61
N HIS A 189 -16.70 4.59 -2.05
CA HIS A 189 -15.45 5.28 -1.72
C HIS A 189 -15.20 6.38 -2.77
N ASP A 190 -14.64 7.51 -2.32
CA ASP A 190 -14.28 8.63 -3.22
C ASP A 190 -13.07 8.28 -4.09
N LEU A 191 -12.19 7.39 -3.57
CA LEU A 191 -11.00 6.90 -4.27
C LEU A 191 -10.69 5.49 -3.81
N SER A 192 -10.14 4.66 -4.71
CA SER A 192 -9.62 3.33 -4.40
C SER A 192 -8.21 3.19 -4.96
N LEU A 193 -7.26 2.93 -4.05
CA LEU A 193 -5.84 2.81 -4.38
C LEU A 193 -5.41 1.36 -4.24
N LEU A 194 -5.05 0.74 -5.36
CA LEU A 194 -4.87 -0.71 -5.48
C LEU A 194 -3.40 -1.08 -5.76
N GLY A 195 -3.01 -2.30 -5.44
CA GLY A 195 -1.76 -2.96 -5.81
C GLY A 195 -2.00 -4.36 -6.33
N ASP A 196 -0.93 -5.13 -6.67
CA ASP A 196 -0.92 -6.51 -7.24
C ASP A 196 -0.92 -6.55 -8.78
N ILE A 197 -1.55 -5.60 -9.44
CA ILE A 197 -1.57 -5.55 -10.90
C ILE A 197 -0.53 -4.54 -11.38
N HIS A 198 0.57 -5.03 -11.92
CA HIS A 198 1.74 -4.22 -12.30
C HIS A 198 1.48 -3.24 -13.45
N LYS A 199 0.33 -3.35 -14.14
CA LYS A 199 -0.07 -2.45 -15.20
C LYS A 199 -0.85 -1.26 -14.64
N PRO A 200 -0.34 -0.02 -14.74
CA PRO A 200 -1.09 1.16 -14.33
C PRO A 200 -2.37 1.29 -15.17
N GLN A 201 -3.52 1.36 -14.52
CA GLN A 201 -4.82 1.47 -15.18
C GLN A 201 -5.84 2.05 -14.21
N PHE A 202 -6.93 2.58 -14.78
CA PHE A 202 -8.15 2.83 -14.04
C PHE A 202 -9.15 1.70 -14.32
N LEU A 203 -9.82 1.22 -13.29
CA LEU A 203 -10.81 0.13 -13.39
C LEU A 203 -12.23 0.65 -13.54
N ASP A 204 -12.43 1.95 -13.51
CA ASP A 204 -13.69 2.65 -13.67
C ASP A 204 -13.58 3.82 -14.65
N GLU A 205 -14.71 4.24 -15.22
CA GLU A 205 -14.77 5.37 -16.17
C GLU A 205 -14.51 6.72 -15.49
N GLU A 206 -14.83 6.84 -14.21
CA GLU A 206 -14.68 8.05 -13.41
C GLU A 206 -13.24 8.29 -12.95
N LYS A 207 -12.34 7.31 -13.17
CA LYS A 207 -10.92 7.32 -12.77
C LYS A 207 -10.72 7.50 -11.26
N THR A 208 -11.59 6.88 -10.48
CA THR A 208 -11.53 6.88 -9.02
C THR A 208 -10.92 5.60 -8.45
N MET A 209 -10.70 4.57 -9.29
CA MET A 209 -10.15 3.27 -8.90
C MET A 209 -8.87 2.96 -9.69
N ALA A 210 -7.69 3.06 -9.05
CA ALA A 210 -6.36 2.91 -9.66
C ALA A 210 -5.44 1.96 -8.88
#